data_607410d490897c2cf8c22fdfaa43970c
#
_entry.id   607410d490897c2cf8c22fdfaa43970c
#
_cell.length_a   1.000
_cell.length_b   1.000
_cell.length_c   1.000
_cell.angle_alpha   90.00
_cell.angle_beta   90.00
_cell.angle_gamma   90.00
#
_symmetry.space_group_name_H-M   'P 1'
#
loop_
_entity.id
_entity.type
_entity.pdbx_description
1 polymer ?
#
loop_
_entity_poly.entity_id
_entity_poly.type
_entity_poly.pdbx_seq_one_letter_code
_entity_poly.pdbx_strand_id
1 'polypeptide(L)'
;MLAAVVIGMLGLLVWRDFRYAWFVGSERRMVVKLSIYWGLWLLWPAMVGLAWLAWRQWLGRRRIGSVFAAAALASCICLAWGRFVEPHLLQVRETTLGSTCGVRVALISDVHLGLYTREDVLERLVDRLNTLNVDAVLVAGDWTYEPSHDLRTAFAPLAKLRHRSLSVLGNHDEQQPGPPLKAELLTALAAAKVQSIDGMRVPLGRCELEGLGDLMASSAPPHLKALEAQPSGLDASHRIVLAHNPDTVFLLPPGHAAWLLAGHTHGGQIDVPVLTRRLLDKVTEGRFRQGVYNMKNSNVFVTSGIGMDKLPFRFRVPPTIDVLTL
;
A
#
# COMPACT_ATOMS: atom_id res chain seq x y z
N MET A 1 31.77 6.36 22.20
CA MET A 1 31.63 4.91 22.01
C MET A 1 30.28 4.53 21.40
N LEU A 2 29.15 4.89 22.01
CA LEU A 2 27.80 4.54 21.51
C LEU A 2 27.54 5.03 20.07
N ALA A 3 27.89 6.27 19.74
CA ALA A 3 27.74 6.83 18.38
C ALA A 3 28.54 6.07 17.32
N ALA A 4 29.76 5.63 17.64
CA ALA A 4 30.58 4.85 16.73
C ALA A 4 29.99 3.46 16.45
N VAL A 5 29.40 2.82 17.48
CA VAL A 5 28.70 1.55 17.35
C VAL A 5 27.45 1.70 16.46
N VAL A 6 26.65 2.74 16.69
CA VAL A 6 25.45 3.04 15.87
C VAL A 6 25.84 3.32 14.42
N ILE A 7 26.86 4.13 14.16
CA ILE A 7 27.37 4.42 12.82
C ILE A 7 27.87 3.12 12.14
N GLY A 8 28.59 2.28 12.88
CA GLY A 8 29.07 1.00 12.37
C GLY A 8 27.93 0.04 12.00
N MET A 9 26.90 -0.07 12.85
CA MET A 9 25.70 -0.88 12.56
C MET A 9 24.93 -0.36 11.35
N LEU A 10 24.71 0.96 11.26
CA LEU A 10 24.07 1.57 10.09
C LEU A 10 24.90 1.32 8.82
N GLY A 11 26.22 1.46 8.89
CA GLY A 11 27.12 1.18 7.76
C GLY A 11 27.01 -0.27 7.28
N LEU A 12 26.91 -1.23 8.22
CA LEU A 12 26.74 -2.65 7.87
C LEU A 12 25.38 -2.94 7.22
N LEU A 13 24.32 -2.32 7.70
CA LEU A 13 22.98 -2.46 7.11
C LEU A 13 22.92 -1.86 5.69
N VAL A 14 23.46 -0.67 5.50
CA VAL A 14 23.57 -0.03 4.17
C VAL A 14 24.37 -0.91 3.23
N TRP A 15 25.55 -1.39 3.68
CA TRP A 15 26.41 -2.25 2.87
C TRP A 15 25.71 -3.57 2.49
N ARG A 16 24.98 -4.19 3.42
CA ARG A 16 24.20 -5.41 3.17
C ARG A 16 23.18 -5.18 2.05
N ASP A 17 22.39 -4.12 2.14
CA ASP A 17 21.31 -3.83 1.19
C ASP A 17 21.87 -3.49 -0.21
N PHE A 18 22.94 -2.69 -0.30
CA PHE A 18 23.60 -2.40 -1.57
C PHE A 18 24.31 -3.62 -2.16
N ARG A 19 24.93 -4.47 -1.34
CA ARG A 19 25.52 -5.72 -1.80
C ARG A 19 24.47 -6.67 -2.38
N TYR A 20 23.32 -6.76 -1.73
CA TYR A 20 22.20 -7.55 -2.24
C TYR A 20 21.73 -7.04 -3.60
N ALA A 21 21.49 -5.75 -3.73
CA ALA A 21 21.11 -5.11 -4.98
C ALA A 21 22.11 -5.36 -6.11
N TRP A 22 23.40 -5.32 -5.79
CA TRP A 22 24.49 -5.60 -6.74
C TRP A 22 24.54 -7.08 -7.15
N PHE A 23 24.35 -7.98 -6.20
CA PHE A 23 24.46 -9.43 -6.42
C PHE A 23 23.29 -9.99 -7.24
N VAL A 24 22.09 -9.46 -7.06
CA VAL A 24 20.88 -9.91 -7.79
C VAL A 24 20.83 -9.34 -9.22
N GLY A 25 21.84 -8.54 -9.62
CA GLY A 25 21.86 -7.89 -10.93
C GLY A 25 20.72 -6.88 -11.08
N SER A 26 20.22 -6.37 -9.95
CA SER A 26 19.13 -5.45 -9.94
C SER A 26 19.51 -4.12 -10.58
N GLU A 27 18.63 -3.64 -11.39
CA GLU A 27 18.75 -2.46 -12.24
C GLU A 27 19.24 -1.23 -11.46
N ARG A 28 19.80 -0.25 -12.16
CA ARG A 28 20.16 1.09 -11.63
C ARG A 28 19.06 1.71 -10.75
N ARG A 29 17.80 1.33 -10.98
CA ARG A 29 16.63 1.77 -10.20
C ARG A 29 16.69 1.34 -8.72
N MET A 30 17.17 0.12 -8.43
CA MET A 30 17.31 -0.36 -7.05
C MET A 30 18.35 0.45 -6.28
N VAL A 31 19.50 0.73 -6.91
CA VAL A 31 20.54 1.57 -6.30
C VAL A 31 20.01 2.97 -5.98
N VAL A 32 19.22 3.57 -6.89
CA VAL A 32 18.59 4.87 -6.65
C VAL A 32 17.61 4.81 -5.48
N LYS A 33 16.74 3.78 -5.44
CA LYS A 33 15.76 3.60 -4.36
C LYS A 33 16.45 3.45 -3.00
N LEU A 34 17.49 2.63 -2.92
CA LEU A 34 18.28 2.44 -1.70
C LEU A 34 19.03 3.72 -1.31
N SER A 35 19.58 4.45 -2.29
CA SER A 35 20.25 5.73 -2.03
C SER A 35 19.29 6.76 -1.42
N ILE A 36 18.05 6.84 -1.92
CA ILE A 36 17.02 7.70 -1.34
C ILE A 36 16.66 7.20 0.07
N TYR A 37 16.40 5.91 0.22
CA TYR A 37 15.99 5.30 1.50
C TYR A 37 16.99 5.59 2.61
N TRP A 38 18.28 5.36 2.35
CA TRP A 38 19.37 5.58 3.32
C TRP A 38 19.77 7.04 3.40
N GLY A 39 19.72 7.77 2.28
CA GLY A 39 20.06 9.20 2.25
C GLY A 39 19.14 10.06 3.13
N LEU A 40 17.87 9.66 3.31
CA LEU A 40 16.95 10.36 4.20
C LEU A 40 17.37 10.34 5.69
N TRP A 41 18.28 9.44 6.09
CA TRP A 41 18.87 9.50 7.43
C TRP A 41 19.74 10.73 7.65
N LEU A 42 20.25 11.38 6.59
CA LEU A 42 20.99 12.63 6.67
C LEU A 42 20.12 13.82 7.09
N LEU A 43 18.78 13.67 7.11
CA LEU A 43 17.86 14.68 7.64
C LEU A 43 18.18 15.02 9.11
N TRP A 44 18.58 14.03 9.92
CA TRP A 44 18.86 14.24 11.34
C TRP A 44 20.02 15.20 11.58
N PRO A 45 21.25 14.98 11.06
CA PRO A 45 22.33 15.96 11.20
C PRO A 45 22.03 17.28 10.49
N ALA A 46 21.29 17.26 9.36
CA ALA A 46 20.88 18.48 8.67
C ALA A 46 19.96 19.35 9.53
N MET A 47 18.98 18.76 10.21
CA MET A 47 18.09 19.49 11.13
C MET A 47 18.87 20.15 12.28
N VAL A 48 19.83 19.44 12.86
CA VAL A 48 20.68 19.99 13.94
C VAL A 48 21.49 21.17 13.39
N GLY A 49 22.12 21.03 12.21
CA GLY A 49 22.91 22.08 11.58
C GLY A 49 22.07 23.32 11.22
N LEU A 50 20.88 23.12 10.68
CA LEU A 50 19.94 24.19 10.31
C LEU A 50 19.40 24.92 11.56
N ALA A 51 19.08 24.20 12.63
CA ALA A 51 18.67 24.80 13.88
C ALA A 51 19.77 25.68 14.47
N TRP A 52 21.03 25.18 14.51
CA TRP A 52 22.18 25.93 14.96
C TRP A 52 22.42 27.17 14.06
N LEU A 53 22.32 27.02 12.74
CA LEU A 53 22.51 28.12 11.79
C LEU A 53 21.43 29.20 11.97
N ALA A 54 20.16 28.80 12.12
CA ALA A 54 19.06 29.73 12.36
C ALA A 54 19.27 30.52 13.64
N TRP A 55 19.63 29.84 14.73
CA TRP A 55 19.95 30.44 16.01
C TRP A 55 21.15 31.40 15.94
N ARG A 56 22.27 30.98 15.33
CA ARG A 56 23.46 31.81 15.15
C ARG A 56 23.18 33.08 14.34
N GLN A 57 22.41 32.98 13.27
CA GLN A 57 22.02 34.12 12.43
C GLN A 57 21.07 35.07 13.17
N TRP A 58 20.17 34.51 13.98
CA TRP A 58 19.29 35.30 14.84
C TRP A 58 20.11 36.17 15.84
N LEU A 59 21.06 35.57 16.55
CA LEU A 59 21.95 36.27 17.47
C LEU A 59 22.79 37.33 16.76
N GLY A 60 23.26 37.04 15.54
CA GLY A 60 24.01 37.98 14.69
C GLY A 60 23.14 39.05 14.00
N ARG A 61 21.84 39.16 14.37
CA ARG A 61 20.84 40.09 13.77
C ARG A 61 20.64 39.93 12.27
N ARG A 62 21.07 38.83 11.67
CA ARG A 62 20.86 38.49 10.24
C ARG A 62 19.49 37.83 10.04
N ARG A 63 18.41 38.58 10.27
CA ARG A 63 17.03 38.07 10.34
C ARG A 63 16.59 37.32 9.08
N ILE A 64 16.93 37.84 7.88
CA ILE A 64 16.59 37.17 6.61
C ILE A 64 17.21 35.76 6.54
N GLY A 65 18.52 35.63 6.83
CA GLY A 65 19.18 34.33 6.85
C GLY A 65 18.62 33.35 7.90
N SER A 66 18.23 33.88 9.07
CA SER A 66 17.56 33.08 10.09
C SER A 66 16.22 32.54 9.61
N VAL A 67 15.42 33.34 8.88
CA VAL A 67 14.14 32.91 8.31
C VAL A 67 14.35 31.81 7.26
N PHE A 68 15.32 31.94 6.37
CA PHE A 68 15.63 30.90 5.39
C PHE A 68 16.08 29.59 6.04
N ALA A 69 16.97 29.68 7.05
CA ALA A 69 17.41 28.49 7.79
C ALA A 69 16.24 27.82 8.54
N ALA A 70 15.35 28.59 9.15
CA ALA A 70 14.15 28.08 9.82
C ALA A 70 13.18 27.43 8.82
N ALA A 71 12.96 28.02 7.65
CA ALA A 71 12.13 27.44 6.61
C ALA A 71 12.71 26.11 6.07
N ALA A 72 14.02 26.06 5.86
CA ALA A 72 14.71 24.82 5.48
C ALA A 72 14.60 23.75 6.58
N LEU A 73 14.74 24.13 7.86
CA LEU A 73 14.53 23.23 9.00
C LEU A 73 13.10 22.69 9.02
N ALA A 74 12.10 23.55 8.84
CA ALA A 74 10.70 23.11 8.78
C ALA A 74 10.46 22.10 7.64
N SER A 75 11.06 22.33 6.46
CA SER A 75 11.00 21.37 5.35
C SER A 75 11.65 20.04 5.72
N CYS A 76 12.82 20.04 6.37
CA CYS A 76 13.46 18.81 6.84
C CYS A 76 12.62 18.07 7.88
N ILE A 77 11.93 18.79 8.78
CA ILE A 77 11.02 18.21 9.77
C ILE A 77 9.82 17.54 9.05
N CYS A 78 9.22 18.17 8.07
CA CYS A 78 8.13 17.58 7.26
C CYS A 78 8.60 16.31 6.53
N LEU A 79 9.80 16.33 5.94
CA LEU A 79 10.39 15.16 5.30
C LEU A 79 10.70 14.04 6.30
N ALA A 80 11.24 14.38 7.47
CA ALA A 80 11.49 13.40 8.53
C ALA A 80 10.19 12.79 9.06
N TRP A 81 9.14 13.61 9.26
CA TRP A 81 7.81 13.12 9.63
C TRP A 81 7.29 12.09 8.62
N GLY A 82 7.27 12.45 7.34
CA GLY A 82 6.76 11.58 6.28
C GLY A 82 7.58 10.29 6.08
N ARG A 83 8.87 10.32 6.43
CA ARG A 83 9.75 9.16 6.31
C ARG A 83 9.74 8.26 7.54
N PHE A 84 9.77 8.83 8.75
CA PHE A 84 10.05 8.09 9.98
C PHE A 84 8.85 7.98 10.92
N VAL A 85 7.80 8.77 10.72
CA VAL A 85 6.65 8.80 11.62
C VAL A 85 5.38 8.32 10.93
N GLU A 86 4.94 9.02 9.90
CA GLU A 86 3.63 8.78 9.28
C GLU A 86 3.44 7.35 8.72
N PRO A 87 4.45 6.69 8.09
CA PRO A 87 4.32 5.31 7.63
C PRO A 87 4.05 4.27 8.75
N HIS A 88 4.25 4.67 10.00
CA HIS A 88 4.01 3.82 11.17
C HIS A 88 2.69 4.15 11.90
N LEU A 89 1.97 5.17 11.47
CA LEU A 89 0.69 5.60 12.06
C LEU A 89 -0.49 4.86 11.42
N LEU A 90 -0.56 3.55 11.65
CA LEU A 90 -1.64 2.72 11.15
C LEU A 90 -3.00 3.18 11.70
N GLN A 91 -3.88 3.66 10.82
CA GLN A 91 -5.21 4.12 11.14
C GLN A 91 -6.26 3.05 10.85
N VAL A 92 -7.39 3.12 11.54
CA VAL A 92 -8.61 2.38 11.21
C VAL A 92 -9.68 3.40 10.89
N ARG A 93 -10.28 3.30 9.70
CA ARG A 93 -11.35 4.16 9.23
C ARG A 93 -12.61 3.33 8.98
N GLU A 94 -13.72 3.72 9.57
CA GLU A 94 -15.00 3.04 9.39
C GLU A 94 -15.85 3.78 8.33
N THR A 95 -16.43 3.03 7.40
CA THR A 95 -17.30 3.58 6.36
C THR A 95 -18.48 2.63 6.13
N THR A 96 -19.69 3.15 6.16
CA THR A 96 -20.89 2.39 5.76
C THR A 96 -21.12 2.61 4.28
N LEU A 97 -21.12 1.54 3.51
CA LEU A 97 -21.47 1.53 2.10
C LEU A 97 -22.93 1.05 1.97
N GLY A 98 -23.72 1.70 1.15
CA GLY A 98 -25.12 1.31 0.92
C GLY A 98 -25.19 -0.03 0.19
N SER A 99 -25.05 -1.12 0.90
CA SER A 99 -25.08 -2.51 0.40
C SER A 99 -26.01 -3.35 1.25
N THR A 100 -26.48 -4.46 0.69
CA THR A 100 -27.41 -5.40 1.33
C THR A 100 -26.74 -6.67 1.83
N CYS A 101 -25.40 -6.74 1.80
CA CYS A 101 -24.63 -7.94 2.14
C CYS A 101 -24.77 -8.36 3.62
N GLY A 102 -24.92 -7.39 4.53
CA GLY A 102 -25.09 -7.62 5.96
C GLY A 102 -23.82 -8.14 6.62
N VAL A 103 -22.65 -7.70 6.15
CA VAL A 103 -21.32 -8.07 6.67
C VAL A 103 -20.47 -6.84 6.93
N ARG A 104 -19.53 -7.00 7.83
CA ARG A 104 -18.51 -6.01 8.14
C ARG A 104 -17.14 -6.56 7.76
N VAL A 105 -16.41 -5.89 6.89
CA VAL A 105 -15.13 -6.36 6.38
C VAL A 105 -14.01 -5.35 6.63
N ALA A 106 -12.80 -5.83 6.87
CA ALA A 106 -11.60 -5.00 6.85
C ALA A 106 -10.99 -5.07 5.45
N LEU A 107 -10.98 -3.96 4.74
CA LEU A 107 -10.30 -3.82 3.45
C LEU A 107 -8.90 -3.25 3.68
N ILE A 108 -7.90 -3.94 3.16
CA ILE A 108 -6.52 -3.48 3.08
C ILE A 108 -5.99 -3.72 1.67
N SER A 109 -4.88 -3.09 1.32
CA SER A 109 -4.17 -3.29 0.06
C SER A 109 -2.75 -2.76 0.16
N ASP A 110 -1.95 -2.99 -0.89
CA ASP A 110 -0.66 -2.34 -1.06
C ASP A 110 0.23 -2.51 0.18
N VAL A 111 0.34 -3.74 0.68
CA VAL A 111 1.19 -4.06 1.84
C VAL A 111 2.66 -3.82 1.47
N HIS A 112 3.03 -4.12 0.23
CA HIS A 112 4.36 -3.90 -0.33
C HIS A 112 5.49 -4.40 0.57
N LEU A 113 5.33 -5.62 1.12
CA LEU A 113 6.36 -6.24 1.94
C LEU A 113 7.64 -6.45 1.10
N GLY A 114 8.75 -5.93 1.58
CA GLY A 114 10.04 -6.00 0.88
C GLY A 114 10.92 -4.78 1.12
N LEU A 115 11.18 -3.98 0.08
CA LEU A 115 12.19 -2.93 0.10
C LEU A 115 11.97 -1.87 1.21
N TYR A 116 10.73 -1.39 1.37
CA TYR A 116 10.43 -0.31 2.30
C TYR A 116 9.58 -0.74 3.49
N THR A 117 8.74 -1.75 3.31
CA THR A 117 7.87 -2.29 4.34
C THR A 117 8.44 -3.61 4.85
N ARG A 118 8.73 -3.70 6.13
CA ARG A 118 9.35 -4.87 6.77
C ARG A 118 8.32 -5.72 7.50
N GLU A 119 8.74 -6.92 7.93
CA GLU A 119 7.88 -7.89 8.61
C GLU A 119 7.25 -7.35 9.90
N ASP A 120 7.94 -6.45 10.60
CA ASP A 120 7.39 -5.82 11.81
C ASP A 120 6.16 -4.95 11.54
N VAL A 121 6.03 -4.38 10.32
CA VAL A 121 4.81 -3.70 9.88
C VAL A 121 3.69 -4.70 9.68
N LEU A 122 4.00 -5.86 9.05
CA LEU A 122 3.05 -6.93 8.83
C LEU A 122 2.56 -7.53 10.16
N GLU A 123 3.46 -7.73 11.14
CA GLU A 123 3.09 -8.18 12.48
C GLU A 123 2.11 -7.21 13.14
N ARG A 124 2.42 -5.92 13.17
CA ARG A 124 1.52 -4.88 13.73
C ARG A 124 0.19 -4.81 12.98
N LEU A 125 0.19 -5.00 11.67
CA LEU A 125 -1.02 -5.06 10.86
C LEU A 125 -1.91 -6.24 11.28
N VAL A 126 -1.33 -7.44 11.40
CA VAL A 126 -2.03 -8.65 11.83
C VAL A 126 -2.59 -8.49 13.25
N ASP A 127 -1.77 -7.97 14.18
CA ASP A 127 -2.22 -7.70 15.54
C ASP A 127 -3.39 -6.73 15.56
N ARG A 128 -3.32 -5.65 14.76
CA ARG A 128 -4.41 -4.67 14.67
C ARG A 128 -5.68 -5.27 14.05
N LEU A 129 -5.56 -6.02 12.95
CA LEU A 129 -6.68 -6.71 12.32
C LEU A 129 -7.39 -7.66 13.30
N ASN A 130 -6.62 -8.40 14.11
CA ASN A 130 -7.17 -9.34 15.10
C ASN A 130 -7.94 -8.65 16.25
N THR A 131 -7.81 -7.34 16.43
CA THR A 131 -8.61 -6.58 17.41
C THR A 131 -9.93 -6.06 16.84
N LEU A 132 -10.13 -6.14 15.52
CA LEU A 132 -11.33 -5.61 14.87
C LEU A 132 -12.47 -6.63 14.90
N ASN A 133 -13.70 -6.15 15.07
CA ASN A 133 -14.89 -6.97 14.93
C ASN A 133 -15.35 -6.94 13.47
N VAL A 134 -14.85 -7.87 12.66
CA VAL A 134 -15.13 -8.01 11.23
C VAL A 134 -15.35 -9.47 10.85
N ASP A 135 -16.17 -9.71 9.84
CA ASP A 135 -16.50 -11.06 9.36
C ASP A 135 -15.41 -11.63 8.43
N ALA A 136 -14.69 -10.71 7.73
CA ALA A 136 -13.60 -11.10 6.85
C ALA A 136 -12.58 -9.96 6.67
N VAL A 137 -11.37 -10.32 6.28
CA VAL A 137 -10.33 -9.42 5.77
C VAL A 137 -10.26 -9.58 4.26
N LEU A 138 -10.42 -8.48 3.53
CA LEU A 138 -10.29 -8.41 2.07
C LEU A 138 -8.99 -7.70 1.72
N VAL A 139 -8.19 -8.30 0.84
CA VAL A 139 -6.91 -7.72 0.44
C VAL A 139 -6.90 -7.46 -1.06
N ALA A 140 -6.90 -6.19 -1.43
CA ALA A 140 -6.96 -5.75 -2.81
C ALA A 140 -5.57 -5.67 -3.47
N GLY A 141 -4.74 -6.71 -3.30
CA GLY A 141 -3.48 -6.90 -4.01
C GLY A 141 -2.28 -6.09 -3.50
N ASP A 142 -1.18 -6.23 -4.22
CA ASP A 142 0.13 -5.65 -3.95
C ASP A 142 0.68 -6.01 -2.56
N TRP A 143 0.82 -7.31 -2.36
CA TRP A 143 1.45 -7.87 -1.18
C TRP A 143 2.94 -7.60 -1.11
N THR A 144 3.62 -7.58 -2.27
CA THR A 144 5.07 -7.54 -2.40
C THR A 144 5.58 -6.28 -3.07
N TYR A 145 6.77 -5.82 -2.66
CA TYR A 145 7.53 -4.78 -3.37
C TYR A 145 9.02 -5.08 -3.28
N GLU A 146 9.56 -5.67 -4.36
CA GLU A 146 10.98 -6.03 -4.46
C GLU A 146 11.50 -6.73 -3.19
N PRO A 147 10.90 -7.88 -2.78
CA PRO A 147 11.30 -8.60 -1.58
C PRO A 147 12.72 -9.16 -1.74
N SER A 148 13.47 -9.17 -0.64
CA SER A 148 14.89 -9.55 -0.62
C SER A 148 15.16 -10.98 -0.16
N HIS A 149 14.14 -11.74 0.22
CA HIS A 149 14.26 -13.08 0.78
C HIS A 149 12.98 -13.90 0.59
N ASP A 150 13.01 -15.15 1.02
CA ASP A 150 11.93 -16.12 0.91
C ASP A 150 10.57 -15.57 1.41
N LEU A 151 9.57 -15.60 0.53
CA LEU A 151 8.24 -15.06 0.82
C LEU A 151 7.52 -15.86 1.90
N ARG A 152 7.77 -17.16 2.01
CA ARG A 152 7.15 -18.00 3.04
C ARG A 152 7.55 -17.56 4.44
N THR A 153 8.80 -17.21 4.63
CA THR A 153 9.30 -16.65 5.89
C THR A 153 8.78 -15.24 6.12
N ALA A 154 8.82 -14.41 5.10
CA ALA A 154 8.37 -13.01 5.17
C ALA A 154 6.88 -12.88 5.52
N PHE A 155 6.04 -13.77 5.01
CA PHE A 155 4.60 -13.79 5.26
C PHE A 155 4.16 -14.67 6.44
N ALA A 156 5.09 -15.32 7.16
CA ALA A 156 4.77 -16.13 8.33
C ALA A 156 3.89 -15.43 9.39
N PRO A 157 3.99 -14.12 9.65
CA PRO A 157 3.10 -13.41 10.56
C PRO A 157 1.62 -13.52 10.22
N LEU A 158 1.24 -13.65 8.93
CA LEU A 158 -0.15 -13.82 8.51
C LEU A 158 -0.82 -15.07 9.07
N ALA A 159 -0.06 -16.12 9.41
CA ALA A 159 -0.61 -17.33 10.03
C ALA A 159 -1.29 -17.07 11.39
N LYS A 160 -0.99 -15.93 12.03
CA LYS A 160 -1.64 -15.47 13.28
C LYS A 160 -2.97 -14.74 13.04
N LEU A 161 -3.34 -14.47 11.79
CA LEU A 161 -4.59 -13.79 11.43
C LEU A 161 -5.78 -14.71 11.71
N ARG A 162 -6.75 -14.23 12.48
CA ARG A 162 -7.88 -15.03 12.98
C ARG A 162 -9.10 -14.99 12.07
N HIS A 163 -9.22 -13.95 11.26
CA HIS A 163 -10.34 -13.73 10.37
C HIS A 163 -10.21 -14.50 9.06
N ARG A 164 -11.32 -14.88 8.47
CA ARG A 164 -11.35 -15.34 7.08
C ARG A 164 -10.70 -14.29 6.19
N SER A 165 -9.71 -14.68 5.40
CA SER A 165 -8.93 -13.74 4.60
C SER A 165 -9.00 -14.11 3.13
N LEU A 166 -9.45 -13.15 2.32
CA LEU A 166 -9.65 -13.29 0.88
C LEU A 166 -8.79 -12.23 0.17
N SER A 167 -8.10 -12.62 -0.87
CA SER A 167 -7.15 -11.75 -1.57
C SER A 167 -7.27 -11.88 -3.08
N VAL A 168 -7.02 -10.77 -3.77
CA VAL A 168 -6.61 -10.77 -5.17
C VAL A 168 -5.15 -10.35 -5.27
N LEU A 169 -4.53 -10.55 -6.42
CA LEU A 169 -3.16 -10.11 -6.68
C LEU A 169 -3.15 -8.71 -7.30
N GLY A 170 -2.06 -7.97 -7.06
CA GLY A 170 -1.80 -6.69 -7.71
C GLY A 170 -0.69 -6.79 -8.76
N ASN A 171 -0.37 -5.67 -9.40
CA ASN A 171 0.62 -5.65 -10.46
C ASN A 171 2.03 -6.01 -9.98
N HIS A 172 2.42 -5.64 -8.79
CA HIS A 172 3.72 -6.02 -8.21
C HIS A 172 3.80 -7.50 -7.85
N ASP A 173 2.67 -8.13 -7.57
CA ASP A 173 2.57 -9.57 -7.31
C ASP A 173 2.63 -10.39 -8.60
N GLU A 174 2.10 -9.84 -9.70
CA GLU A 174 2.05 -10.47 -11.02
C GLU A 174 3.24 -10.09 -11.94
N GLN A 175 4.27 -9.42 -11.41
CA GLN A 175 5.54 -9.04 -12.10
C GLN A 175 5.46 -7.79 -12.99
N GLN A 176 4.62 -6.84 -12.69
CA GLN A 176 4.57 -5.61 -13.46
C GLN A 176 4.83 -4.36 -12.56
N PRO A 177 6.06 -3.94 -12.36
CA PRO A 177 7.37 -4.48 -12.72
C PRO A 177 7.95 -5.39 -11.62
N GLY A 178 8.79 -6.37 -11.98
CA GLY A 178 9.56 -7.16 -11.01
C GLY A 178 9.84 -8.62 -11.45
N PRO A 179 10.43 -9.43 -10.56
CA PRO A 179 10.69 -10.84 -10.82
C PRO A 179 9.39 -11.68 -10.72
N PRO A 180 9.39 -12.93 -11.23
CA PRO A 180 8.23 -13.82 -11.25
C PRO A 180 7.87 -14.37 -9.87
N LEU A 181 7.18 -13.61 -9.05
CA LEU A 181 6.86 -13.95 -7.66
C LEU A 181 5.51 -14.64 -7.48
N LYS A 182 4.61 -14.58 -8.45
CA LYS A 182 3.22 -15.04 -8.32
C LYS A 182 3.09 -16.45 -7.70
N ALA A 183 3.82 -17.43 -8.21
CA ALA A 183 3.71 -18.82 -7.74
C ALA A 183 4.20 -18.99 -6.29
N GLU A 184 5.32 -18.36 -5.94
CA GLU A 184 5.88 -18.37 -4.59
C GLU A 184 4.95 -17.63 -3.62
N LEU A 185 4.45 -16.46 -4.01
CA LEU A 185 3.50 -15.67 -3.20
C LEU A 185 2.22 -16.45 -2.91
N LEU A 186 1.60 -17.04 -3.94
CA LEU A 186 0.38 -17.86 -3.74
C LEU A 186 0.63 -19.03 -2.76
N THR A 187 1.82 -19.65 -2.85
CA THR A 187 2.20 -20.71 -1.92
C THR A 187 2.35 -20.18 -0.49
N ALA A 188 2.97 -19.01 -0.32
CA ALA A 188 3.14 -18.37 0.99
C ALA A 188 1.79 -17.94 1.59
N LEU A 189 0.91 -17.32 0.79
CA LEU A 189 -0.43 -16.92 1.21
C LEU A 189 -1.30 -18.12 1.62
N ALA A 190 -1.27 -19.19 0.82
CA ALA A 190 -2.00 -20.43 1.15
C ALA A 190 -1.50 -21.07 2.45
N ALA A 191 -0.17 -21.10 2.69
CA ALA A 191 0.40 -21.58 3.95
C ALA A 191 -0.06 -20.74 5.15
N ALA A 192 -0.32 -19.46 4.93
CA ALA A 192 -0.85 -18.52 5.93
C ALA A 192 -2.39 -18.50 5.98
N LYS A 193 -3.08 -19.38 5.27
CA LYS A 193 -4.55 -19.48 5.19
C LYS A 193 -5.24 -18.24 4.60
N VAL A 194 -4.54 -17.48 3.77
CA VAL A 194 -5.11 -16.42 2.93
C VAL A 194 -5.51 -17.04 1.60
N GLN A 195 -6.79 -16.98 1.27
CA GLN A 195 -7.32 -17.55 0.03
C GLN A 195 -7.21 -16.52 -1.11
N SER A 196 -6.44 -16.81 -2.16
CA SER A 196 -6.55 -16.07 -3.43
C SER A 196 -7.86 -16.42 -4.12
N ILE A 197 -8.56 -15.38 -4.59
CA ILE A 197 -9.85 -15.51 -5.27
C ILE A 197 -9.83 -14.94 -6.70
N ASP A 198 -8.65 -14.79 -7.29
CA ASP A 198 -8.50 -14.33 -8.67
C ASP A 198 -9.26 -15.22 -9.65
N GLY A 199 -10.19 -14.64 -10.41
CA GLY A 199 -11.08 -15.35 -11.32
C GLY A 199 -12.12 -16.22 -10.63
N MET A 200 -12.35 -16.03 -9.34
CA MET A 200 -13.30 -16.81 -8.53
C MET A 200 -14.43 -15.96 -8.00
N ARG A 201 -15.56 -16.63 -7.74
CA ARG A 201 -16.71 -16.07 -7.04
C ARG A 201 -16.88 -16.83 -5.73
N VAL A 202 -16.97 -16.12 -4.62
CA VAL A 202 -17.10 -16.70 -3.27
C VAL A 202 -18.21 -16.01 -2.47
N PRO A 203 -18.89 -16.71 -1.56
CA PRO A 203 -19.93 -16.09 -0.72
C PRO A 203 -19.34 -15.09 0.27
N LEU A 204 -20.03 -13.95 0.44
CA LEU A 204 -19.73 -12.90 1.40
C LEU A 204 -21.04 -12.38 2.03
N GLY A 205 -21.43 -12.97 3.17
CA GLY A 205 -22.74 -12.70 3.77
C GLY A 205 -23.89 -13.10 2.84
N ARG A 206 -24.79 -12.16 2.54
CA ARG A 206 -25.86 -12.34 1.57
C ARG A 206 -25.43 -12.05 0.11
N CYS A 207 -24.19 -11.66 -0.08
CA CYS A 207 -23.64 -11.30 -1.37
C CYS A 207 -22.63 -12.32 -1.89
N GLU A 208 -22.24 -12.15 -3.14
CA GLU A 208 -21.09 -12.80 -3.76
C GLU A 208 -19.94 -11.78 -3.92
N LEU A 209 -18.74 -12.22 -3.59
CA LEU A 209 -17.49 -11.49 -3.84
C LEU A 209 -16.82 -12.10 -5.08
N GLU A 210 -16.64 -11.28 -6.11
CA GLU A 210 -15.93 -11.62 -7.34
C GLU A 210 -14.50 -11.10 -7.26
N GLY A 211 -13.50 -11.98 -7.30
CA GLY A 211 -12.10 -11.59 -7.38
C GLY A 211 -11.66 -11.41 -8.82
N LEU A 212 -11.12 -10.24 -9.15
CA LEU A 212 -10.51 -9.98 -10.44
C LEU A 212 -8.99 -9.78 -10.25
N GLY A 213 -8.20 -10.31 -11.18
CA GLY A 213 -6.77 -10.03 -11.24
C GLY A 213 -6.49 -8.57 -11.59
N ASP A 214 -5.23 -8.25 -11.77
CA ASP A 214 -4.81 -6.87 -12.00
C ASP A 214 -5.00 -6.42 -13.47
N LEU A 215 -5.37 -5.16 -13.65
CA LEU A 215 -5.57 -4.54 -14.96
C LEU A 215 -4.24 -4.32 -15.69
N MET A 216 -3.19 -3.85 -14.99
CA MET A 216 -1.88 -3.60 -15.59
C MET A 216 -1.16 -4.89 -15.96
N ALA A 217 -1.34 -5.95 -15.16
CA ALA A 217 -0.84 -7.29 -15.47
C ALA A 217 -1.68 -8.01 -16.52
N SER A 218 -2.78 -7.39 -16.99
CA SER A 218 -3.70 -7.95 -18.00
C SER A 218 -4.40 -9.24 -17.57
N SER A 219 -4.49 -9.52 -16.26
CA SER A 219 -5.18 -10.69 -15.71
C SER A 219 -6.67 -10.45 -15.42
N ALA A 220 -7.11 -9.19 -15.26
CA ALA A 220 -8.50 -8.84 -15.02
C ALA A 220 -9.46 -9.22 -16.17
N PRO A 221 -9.18 -8.92 -17.46
CA PRO A 221 -10.11 -9.22 -18.54
C PRO A 221 -10.43 -10.71 -18.70
N PRO A 222 -9.47 -11.66 -18.70
CA PRO A 222 -9.80 -13.08 -18.78
C PRO A 222 -10.56 -13.59 -17.55
N HIS A 223 -10.29 -13.07 -16.35
CA HIS A 223 -11.03 -13.42 -15.16
C HIS A 223 -12.48 -12.96 -15.23
N LEU A 224 -12.73 -11.72 -15.65
CA LEU A 224 -14.09 -11.22 -15.85
C LEU A 224 -14.86 -12.07 -16.85
N LYS A 225 -14.26 -12.40 -18.01
CA LYS A 225 -14.86 -13.25 -19.02
C LYS A 225 -15.20 -14.65 -18.47
N ALA A 226 -14.34 -15.23 -17.65
CA ALA A 226 -14.57 -16.53 -17.03
C ALA A 226 -15.73 -16.48 -16.01
N LEU A 227 -15.87 -15.41 -15.26
CA LEU A 227 -16.97 -15.19 -14.30
C LEU A 227 -18.30 -14.92 -15.03
N GLU A 228 -18.30 -14.17 -16.11
CA GLU A 228 -19.49 -13.93 -16.94
C GLU A 228 -20.02 -15.21 -17.60
N ALA A 229 -19.13 -16.15 -17.94
CA ALA A 229 -19.51 -17.46 -18.46
C ALA A 229 -20.17 -18.38 -17.43
N GLN A 230 -20.10 -18.02 -16.13
CA GLN A 230 -20.71 -18.74 -15.01
C GLN A 230 -21.84 -17.88 -14.42
N PRO A 231 -23.11 -18.08 -14.78
CA PRO A 231 -24.19 -17.24 -14.28
C PRO A 231 -24.24 -17.20 -12.75
N SER A 232 -24.33 -16.01 -12.19
CA SER A 232 -24.64 -15.80 -10.78
C SER A 232 -26.15 -15.95 -10.57
N GLY A 233 -26.56 -16.59 -9.48
CA GLY A 233 -27.94 -16.61 -9.05
C GLY A 233 -28.40 -15.30 -8.40
N LEU A 234 -27.49 -14.36 -8.17
CA LEU A 234 -27.75 -13.09 -7.49
C LEU A 234 -27.74 -11.93 -8.48
N ASP A 235 -28.54 -10.92 -8.19
CA ASP A 235 -28.54 -9.65 -8.93
C ASP A 235 -27.32 -8.77 -8.61
N ALA A 236 -27.16 -7.69 -9.35
CA ALA A 236 -26.03 -6.80 -9.22
C ALA A 236 -25.94 -6.12 -7.83
N SER A 237 -27.07 -5.94 -7.14
CA SER A 237 -27.08 -5.32 -5.80
C SER A 237 -26.46 -6.21 -4.73
N HIS A 238 -26.35 -7.51 -5.01
CA HIS A 238 -25.75 -8.53 -4.17
C HIS A 238 -24.39 -9.00 -4.70
N ARG A 239 -23.75 -8.25 -5.60
CA ARG A 239 -22.39 -8.52 -6.07
C ARG A 239 -21.42 -7.43 -5.63
N ILE A 240 -20.27 -7.86 -5.14
CA ILE A 240 -19.13 -7.02 -4.79
C ILE A 240 -17.94 -7.52 -5.60
N VAL A 241 -17.21 -6.62 -6.23
CA VAL A 241 -15.97 -6.93 -6.94
C VAL A 241 -14.78 -6.52 -6.07
N LEU A 242 -13.81 -7.39 -5.91
CA LEU A 242 -12.49 -7.09 -5.35
C LEU A 242 -11.47 -7.12 -6.48
N ALA A 243 -10.80 -5.99 -6.72
CA ALA A 243 -9.75 -5.88 -7.71
C ALA A 243 -8.63 -4.97 -7.18
N HIS A 244 -7.41 -5.11 -7.71
CA HIS A 244 -6.33 -4.23 -7.26
C HIS A 244 -6.49 -2.82 -7.81
N ASN A 245 -6.59 -2.68 -9.13
CA ASN A 245 -6.65 -1.39 -9.81
C ASN A 245 -8.09 -0.86 -9.90
N PRO A 246 -8.41 0.35 -9.42
CA PRO A 246 -9.75 0.91 -9.48
C PRO A 246 -10.25 1.15 -10.91
N ASP A 247 -9.37 1.36 -11.91
CA ASP A 247 -9.74 1.50 -13.30
C ASP A 247 -10.37 0.22 -13.88
N THR A 248 -10.28 -0.91 -13.17
CA THR A 248 -11.03 -2.15 -13.49
C THR A 248 -12.53 -1.89 -13.62
N VAL A 249 -13.07 -0.85 -12.97
CA VAL A 249 -14.47 -0.46 -13.12
C VAL A 249 -14.87 -0.18 -14.56
N PHE A 250 -13.95 0.27 -15.41
CA PHE A 250 -14.21 0.53 -16.84
C PHE A 250 -14.32 -0.73 -17.68
N LEU A 251 -13.85 -1.88 -17.18
CA LEU A 251 -14.08 -3.18 -17.83
C LEU A 251 -15.47 -3.74 -17.51
N LEU A 252 -16.05 -3.36 -16.37
CA LEU A 252 -17.31 -3.92 -15.92
C LEU A 252 -18.47 -3.42 -16.79
N PRO A 253 -19.43 -4.28 -17.15
CA PRO A 253 -20.70 -3.84 -17.75
C PRO A 253 -21.44 -2.86 -16.83
N PRO A 254 -22.28 -1.96 -17.39
CA PRO A 254 -23.12 -1.08 -16.58
C PRO A 254 -23.98 -1.86 -15.57
N GLY A 255 -23.91 -1.49 -14.29
CA GLY A 255 -24.65 -2.16 -13.23
C GLY A 255 -24.20 -3.59 -12.95
N HIS A 256 -22.93 -3.92 -13.19
CA HIS A 256 -22.39 -5.27 -12.97
C HIS A 256 -22.41 -5.68 -11.49
N ALA A 257 -22.03 -4.76 -10.61
CA ALA A 257 -21.95 -4.99 -9.15
C ALA A 257 -22.36 -3.72 -8.39
N ALA A 258 -22.76 -3.89 -7.14
CA ALA A 258 -23.05 -2.77 -6.25
C ALA A 258 -21.78 -1.95 -5.96
N TRP A 259 -20.67 -2.65 -5.69
CA TRP A 259 -19.39 -2.05 -5.32
C TRP A 259 -18.21 -2.77 -5.98
N LEU A 260 -17.21 -1.98 -6.37
CA LEU A 260 -15.84 -2.40 -6.61
C LEU A 260 -14.97 -1.87 -5.48
N LEU A 261 -14.24 -2.75 -4.82
CA LEU A 261 -13.29 -2.45 -3.74
C LEU A 261 -11.86 -2.56 -4.30
N ALA A 262 -11.06 -1.51 -4.15
CA ALA A 262 -9.74 -1.45 -4.79
C ALA A 262 -8.67 -0.75 -3.93
N GLY A 263 -7.40 -0.87 -4.38
CA GLY A 263 -6.22 -0.21 -3.85
C GLY A 263 -5.43 0.55 -4.91
N HIS A 264 -4.15 0.18 -5.11
CA HIS A 264 -3.24 0.61 -6.18
C HIS A 264 -2.77 2.07 -6.10
N THR A 265 -3.62 2.99 -5.74
CA THR A 265 -3.32 4.44 -5.81
C THR A 265 -2.56 4.98 -4.60
N HIS A 266 -2.46 4.17 -3.54
CA HIS A 266 -1.91 4.57 -2.23
C HIS A 266 -2.53 5.86 -1.66
N GLY A 267 -3.72 6.25 -2.09
CA GLY A 267 -4.28 7.56 -1.79
C GLY A 267 -3.40 8.73 -2.29
N GLY A 268 -2.48 8.43 -3.22
CA GLY A 268 -1.44 9.33 -3.70
C GLY A 268 -0.18 9.35 -2.86
N GLN A 269 -0.14 8.59 -1.75
CA GLN A 269 0.99 8.44 -0.82
C GLN A 269 1.50 9.76 -0.19
N ILE A 270 1.49 10.85 -0.97
CA ILE A 270 1.91 12.20 -0.57
C ILE A 270 0.80 13.17 -0.95
N ASP A 271 0.19 13.84 0.03
CA ASP A 271 -0.85 14.84 -0.21
C ASP A 271 -0.31 16.26 -0.06
N VAL A 272 0.25 16.77 -1.15
CA VAL A 272 0.59 18.19 -1.29
C VAL A 272 -0.44 18.81 -2.25
N PRO A 273 -1.24 19.78 -1.81
CA PRO A 273 -2.29 20.38 -2.63
C PRO A 273 -1.78 20.82 -4.01
N VAL A 274 -2.59 20.61 -5.06
CA VAL A 274 -2.25 20.88 -6.47
C VAL A 274 -1.21 19.91 -7.06
N LEU A 275 -0.08 19.64 -6.39
CA LEU A 275 0.99 18.79 -6.91
C LEU A 275 0.52 17.33 -7.01
N THR A 276 -0.06 16.81 -5.93
CA THR A 276 -0.51 15.41 -5.86
C THR A 276 -1.57 15.11 -6.90
N ARG A 277 -2.53 16.01 -7.12
CA ARG A 277 -3.56 15.84 -8.17
C ARG A 277 -2.94 15.65 -9.55
N ARG A 278 -1.97 16.50 -9.92
CA ARG A 278 -1.30 16.43 -11.24
C ARG A 278 -0.50 15.14 -11.43
N LEU A 279 0.00 14.55 -10.34
CA LEU A 279 0.74 13.28 -10.40
C LEU A 279 -0.21 12.09 -10.52
N LEU A 280 -1.32 12.10 -9.77
CA LEU A 280 -2.33 11.05 -9.79
C LEU A 280 -3.09 10.96 -11.12
N ASP A 281 -3.27 12.07 -11.82
CA ASP A 281 -3.84 12.09 -13.17
C ASP A 281 -3.08 11.20 -14.17
N LYS A 282 -1.88 10.73 -13.80
CA LYS A 282 -1.04 9.82 -14.59
C LYS A 282 -1.04 8.38 -14.08
N VAL A 283 -1.64 8.11 -12.92
CA VAL A 283 -1.62 6.79 -12.27
C VAL A 283 -2.89 6.01 -12.61
N THR A 284 -4.03 6.69 -12.70
CA THR A 284 -5.32 6.07 -13.04
C THR A 284 -6.07 6.92 -14.05
N GLU A 285 -6.75 6.29 -15.01
CA GLU A 285 -7.60 6.98 -16.00
C GLU A 285 -8.79 7.65 -15.32
N GLY A 286 -9.40 6.98 -14.31
CA GLY A 286 -10.51 7.49 -13.52
C GLY A 286 -10.14 8.54 -12.49
N ARG A 287 -8.85 8.91 -12.38
CA ARG A 287 -8.34 9.86 -11.39
C ARG A 287 -8.69 9.49 -9.95
N PHE A 288 -8.78 8.20 -9.69
CA PHE A 288 -9.08 7.66 -8.38
C PHE A 288 -7.94 7.94 -7.40
N ARG A 289 -8.30 8.26 -6.17
CA ARG A 289 -7.33 8.48 -5.10
C ARG A 289 -7.61 7.58 -3.90
N GLN A 290 -8.54 7.94 -3.06
CA GLN A 290 -9.08 7.16 -1.94
C GLN A 290 -10.50 7.59 -1.64
N GLY A 291 -11.28 6.68 -1.05
CA GLY A 291 -12.68 6.95 -0.66
C GLY A 291 -13.69 6.47 -1.71
N VAL A 292 -14.86 7.07 -1.71
CA VAL A 292 -16.03 6.64 -2.48
C VAL A 292 -16.13 7.42 -3.79
N TYR A 293 -16.42 6.69 -4.87
CA TYR A 293 -16.71 7.24 -6.21
C TYR A 293 -17.95 6.57 -6.77
N ASN A 294 -18.88 7.38 -7.29
CA ASN A 294 -20.09 6.89 -7.92
C ASN A 294 -19.88 6.81 -9.44
N MET A 295 -19.89 5.60 -9.97
CA MET A 295 -19.71 5.34 -11.39
C MET A 295 -20.94 4.64 -11.96
N LYS A 296 -21.13 4.70 -13.28
CA LYS A 296 -22.27 4.05 -13.93
C LYS A 296 -22.22 2.53 -13.89
N ASN A 297 -21.02 1.95 -13.87
CA ASN A 297 -20.80 0.53 -13.95
C ASN A 297 -20.90 -0.16 -12.59
N SER A 298 -20.37 0.49 -11.56
CA SER A 298 -20.37 0.07 -10.15
C SER A 298 -19.90 1.24 -9.31
N ASN A 299 -20.36 1.38 -8.06
CA ASN A 299 -19.69 2.29 -7.14
C ASN A 299 -18.28 1.76 -6.83
N VAL A 300 -17.34 2.67 -6.60
CA VAL A 300 -15.94 2.30 -6.32
C VAL A 300 -15.55 2.81 -4.94
N PHE A 301 -14.95 1.94 -4.14
CA PHE A 301 -14.25 2.31 -2.92
C PHE A 301 -12.77 2.02 -3.08
N VAL A 302 -11.93 3.03 -2.84
CA VAL A 302 -10.47 2.91 -2.95
C VAL A 302 -9.84 3.13 -1.58
N THR A 303 -9.05 2.13 -1.10
CA THR A 303 -8.26 2.26 0.12
C THR A 303 -6.94 2.98 -0.15
N SER A 304 -6.36 3.60 0.89
CA SER A 304 -5.04 4.25 0.79
C SER A 304 -3.86 3.28 0.96
N GLY A 305 -4.13 2.01 1.23
CA GLY A 305 -3.10 1.00 1.39
C GLY A 305 -2.23 1.13 2.65
N ILE A 306 -1.35 0.16 2.84
CA ILE A 306 -0.53 0.00 4.05
C ILE A 306 0.93 0.42 3.82
N GLY A 307 1.57 -0.12 2.79
CA GLY A 307 3.00 0.04 2.50
C GLY A 307 3.35 1.31 1.73
N MET A 308 4.47 1.27 1.04
CA MET A 308 4.98 2.38 0.24
C MET A 308 5.50 1.86 -1.10
N ASP A 309 5.25 2.62 -2.17
CA ASP A 309 5.77 2.40 -3.52
C ASP A 309 6.67 3.57 -3.94
N LYS A 310 7.64 3.30 -4.81
CA LYS A 310 8.60 4.26 -5.43
C LYS A 310 9.42 5.09 -4.46
N LEU A 311 8.78 5.73 -3.47
CA LEU A 311 9.44 6.55 -2.45
C LEU A 311 9.14 6.00 -1.05
N PRO A 312 10.14 5.93 -0.14
CA PRO A 312 9.95 5.47 1.24
C PRO A 312 9.35 6.57 2.12
N PHE A 313 8.16 7.06 1.78
CA PHE A 313 7.63 8.30 2.32
C PHE A 313 6.12 8.36 2.22
N ARG A 314 5.41 8.65 3.32
CA ARG A 314 3.99 9.01 3.33
C ARG A 314 3.83 10.38 3.96
N PHE A 315 2.99 11.22 3.39
CA PHE A 315 2.73 12.56 3.94
C PHE A 315 1.27 12.94 3.78
N ARG A 316 0.56 13.11 4.91
CA ARG A 316 -0.88 13.36 5.02
C ARG A 316 -1.77 12.24 4.42
N VAL A 317 -1.19 11.07 4.25
CA VAL A 317 -1.87 9.85 3.78
C VAL A 317 -1.35 8.66 4.59
N PRO A 318 -1.70 8.55 5.87
CA PRO A 318 -1.24 7.45 6.72
C PRO A 318 -1.72 6.08 6.21
N PRO A 319 -1.01 4.98 6.55
CA PRO A 319 -1.49 3.63 6.34
C PRO A 319 -2.88 3.44 6.94
N THR A 320 -3.79 2.81 6.21
CA THR A 320 -5.19 2.73 6.68
C THR A 320 -5.77 1.32 6.46
N ILE A 321 -6.40 0.79 7.51
CA ILE A 321 -7.35 -0.32 7.42
C ILE A 321 -8.74 0.30 7.29
N ASP A 322 -9.42 0.03 6.19
CA ASP A 322 -10.80 0.49 5.98
C ASP A 322 -11.78 -0.58 6.44
N VAL A 323 -12.53 -0.30 7.51
CA VAL A 323 -13.61 -1.18 7.98
C VAL A 323 -14.90 -0.76 7.28
N LEU A 324 -15.38 -1.61 6.39
CA LEU A 324 -16.55 -1.36 5.56
C LEU A 324 -17.74 -2.15 6.09
N THR A 325 -18.87 -1.48 6.30
CA THR A 325 -20.17 -2.12 6.50
C THR A 325 -20.88 -2.21 5.16
N LEU A 326 -21.05 -3.45 4.69
CA LEU A 326 -21.65 -3.82 3.41
C LEU A 326 -23.08 -4.34 3.59
#